data_0cbb987ccbaf377b8add693db220b4a6
#
_entry.id   0cbb987ccbaf377b8add693db220b4a6
#
_cell.length_a   1.000
_cell.length_b   1.000
_cell.length_c   1.000
_cell.angle_alpha   90.00
_cell.angle_beta   90.00
_cell.angle_gamma   90.00
#
_symmetry.space_group_name_H-M   'P 1'
#
loop_
_entity.id
_entity.type
_entity.pdbx_description
1 polymer ?
#
loop_
_entity_poly.entity_id
_entity_poly.type
_entity_poly.pdbx_seq_one_letter_code
_entity_poly.pdbx_strand_id
1 'polypeptide(L)'
;YNWGDYIDPELIKQFEKEYGYKVNYETFDSNEAMEAKIKQGGTAYDIAIPSEYMIQKMKKEKLLLPLDHSKIQGLENIDPRFLDLDFDRDNTYSIPYFWGTLGIVYNDKFVSGDKIQHWNDLWRPELKNNIMLIDGAREVMGLSLTTLGYSINSKNMTQLNQAIKKLSSLTPNVKAIVADEIKMYMANEESAVAVTFSGEAADMMSENEHLHYVIPPEGSNLWFDNIVIPKTSKNQEGAYDFINFML
;
A
#
# COMPACT_ATOMS: atom_id res chain seq x y z
N TYR A 1 1.72 -3.87 14.49
CA TYR A 1 2.77 -3.69 13.50
C TYR A 1 2.14 -3.23 12.20
N ASN A 2 2.28 -1.94 11.87
CA ASN A 2 1.52 -1.24 10.84
C ASN A 2 2.44 -0.43 9.93
N TRP A 3 1.89 0.16 8.90
CA TRP A 3 2.55 1.18 8.07
C TRP A 3 2.71 2.50 8.85
N GLY A 4 3.62 3.36 8.40
CA GLY A 4 3.71 4.73 8.90
C GLY A 4 2.45 5.53 8.57
N ASP A 5 2.05 6.46 9.44
CA ASP A 5 0.89 7.37 9.26
C ASP A 5 -0.42 6.66 8.85
N TYR A 6 -0.71 5.49 9.41
CA TYR A 6 -1.77 4.59 8.92
C TYR A 6 -2.88 4.32 9.93
N ILE A 7 -2.92 5.07 11.02
CA ILE A 7 -3.99 5.11 12.01
C ILE A 7 -3.96 6.46 12.72
N ASP A 8 -5.12 7.00 13.06
CA ASP A 8 -5.19 8.16 13.93
C ASP A 8 -4.69 7.79 15.34
N PRO A 9 -3.66 8.48 15.88
CA PRO A 9 -3.16 8.20 17.23
C PRO A 9 -4.20 8.34 18.33
N GLU A 10 -5.26 9.13 18.12
CA GLU A 10 -6.33 9.27 19.09
C GLU A 10 -7.18 7.98 19.20
N LEU A 11 -7.34 7.22 18.11
CA LEU A 11 -7.99 5.91 18.14
C LEU A 11 -7.21 4.92 19.01
N ILE A 12 -5.88 4.94 18.97
CA ILE A 12 -5.05 4.11 19.85
C ILE A 12 -5.31 4.45 21.31
N LYS A 13 -5.31 5.74 21.66
CA LYS A 13 -5.58 6.21 23.02
C LYS A 13 -7.00 5.85 23.47
N GLN A 14 -7.97 5.94 22.57
CA GLN A 14 -9.35 5.57 22.86
C GLN A 14 -9.45 4.07 23.13
N PHE A 15 -8.84 3.22 22.30
CA PHE A 15 -8.78 1.77 22.52
C PHE A 15 -8.14 1.42 23.87
N GLU A 16 -6.97 2.02 24.18
CA GLU A 16 -6.30 1.79 25.48
C GLU A 16 -7.18 2.16 26.66
N LYS A 17 -7.90 3.28 26.57
CA LYS A 17 -8.80 3.75 27.64
C LYS A 17 -10.04 2.86 27.81
N GLU A 18 -10.61 2.40 26.69
CA GLU A 18 -11.86 1.66 26.68
C GLU A 18 -11.66 0.19 27.10
N TYR A 19 -10.59 -0.44 26.60
CA TYR A 19 -10.32 -1.85 26.81
C TYR A 19 -9.27 -2.15 27.90
N GLY A 20 -8.57 -1.13 28.39
CA GLY A 20 -7.59 -1.29 29.46
C GLY A 20 -6.25 -1.89 29.03
N TYR A 21 -6.00 -1.98 27.74
CA TYR A 21 -4.72 -2.43 27.21
C TYR A 21 -3.73 -1.27 27.11
N LYS A 22 -2.45 -1.64 26.96
CA LYS A 22 -1.40 -0.74 26.48
C LYS A 22 -0.97 -1.20 25.09
N VAL A 23 -1.02 -0.32 24.10
CA VAL A 23 -0.64 -0.60 22.73
C VAL A 23 0.84 -0.26 22.52
N ASN A 24 1.62 -1.25 22.11
CA ASN A 24 2.97 -1.04 21.62
C ASN A 24 2.89 -0.94 20.08
N TYR A 25 2.91 0.28 19.56
CA TYR A 25 2.78 0.54 18.14
C TYR A 25 4.16 0.60 17.49
N GLU A 26 4.40 -0.26 16.52
CA GLU A 26 5.62 -0.27 15.70
C GLU A 26 5.26 -0.15 14.22
N THR A 27 6.13 0.49 13.45
CA THR A 27 5.92 0.67 12.00
C THR A 27 6.91 -0.12 11.16
N PHE A 28 6.56 -0.34 9.90
CA PHE A 28 7.40 -0.92 8.87
C PHE A 28 7.24 -0.17 7.54
N ASP A 29 8.27 -0.25 6.69
CA ASP A 29 8.33 0.48 5.43
C ASP A 29 8.06 -0.43 4.21
N SER A 30 8.03 -1.75 4.40
CA SER A 30 7.71 -2.72 3.35
C SER A 30 7.14 -4.01 3.89
N ASN A 31 6.28 -4.66 3.09
CA ASN A 31 5.74 -5.99 3.39
C ASN A 31 6.85 -7.03 3.63
N GLU A 32 7.93 -6.95 2.88
CA GLU A 32 9.06 -7.86 2.95
C GLU A 32 9.82 -7.73 4.27
N ALA A 33 10.05 -6.49 4.74
CA ALA A 33 10.67 -6.24 6.04
C ALA A 33 9.77 -6.70 7.19
N MET A 34 8.47 -6.43 7.11
CA MET A 34 7.47 -6.87 8.08
C MET A 34 7.43 -8.40 8.18
N GLU A 35 7.31 -9.10 7.05
CA GLU A 35 7.27 -10.56 7.00
C GLU A 35 8.55 -11.19 7.55
N ALA A 36 9.72 -10.69 7.15
CA ALA A 36 11.01 -11.17 7.64
C ALA A 36 11.12 -11.05 9.17
N LYS A 37 10.69 -9.93 9.74
CA LYS A 37 10.70 -9.71 11.20
C LYS A 37 9.74 -10.64 11.95
N ILE A 38 8.52 -10.85 11.44
CA ILE A 38 7.58 -11.80 12.00
C ILE A 38 8.14 -13.23 11.94
N LYS A 39 8.75 -13.60 10.82
CA LYS A 39 9.34 -14.93 10.61
C LYS A 39 10.51 -15.23 11.53
N GLN A 40 11.33 -14.24 11.86
CA GLN A 40 12.41 -14.37 12.82
C GLN A 40 11.91 -14.70 14.24
N GLY A 41 10.69 -14.29 14.58
CA GLY A 41 10.02 -14.65 15.84
C GLY A 41 10.61 -13.99 17.10
N GLY A 42 11.50 -13.01 16.96
CA GLY A 42 12.11 -12.29 18.09
C GLY A 42 11.13 -11.35 18.81
N THR A 43 10.13 -10.84 18.11
CA THR A 43 9.04 -10.03 18.64
C THR A 43 7.71 -10.76 18.39
N ALA A 44 6.89 -10.84 19.40
CA ALA A 44 5.54 -11.39 19.27
C ALA A 44 4.58 -10.26 18.97
N TYR A 45 4.26 -10.07 17.69
CA TYR A 45 3.22 -9.14 17.28
C TYR A 45 1.85 -9.79 17.41
N ASP A 46 0.89 -9.06 17.96
CA ASP A 46 -0.50 -9.53 18.12
C ASP A 46 -1.33 -9.18 16.88
N ILE A 47 -1.00 -8.08 16.22
CA ILE A 47 -1.61 -7.63 14.96
C ILE A 47 -0.51 -7.18 14.00
N ALA A 48 -0.70 -7.49 12.70
CA ALA A 48 0.04 -6.90 11.59
C ALA A 48 -0.94 -6.50 10.48
N ILE A 49 -0.53 -5.55 9.63
CA ILE A 49 -1.38 -5.03 8.55
C ILE A 49 -0.66 -5.17 7.20
N PRO A 50 -0.52 -6.40 6.67
CA PRO A 50 0.05 -6.68 5.36
C PRO A 50 -0.90 -6.37 4.20
N SER A 51 -0.32 -6.18 3.01
CA SER A 51 -1.07 -6.15 1.76
C SER A 51 -1.45 -7.56 1.27
N GLU A 52 -2.43 -7.64 0.38
CA GLU A 52 -3.07 -8.88 -0.09
C GLU A 52 -2.06 -9.94 -0.59
N TYR A 53 -1.04 -9.54 -1.36
CA TYR A 53 -0.06 -10.48 -1.90
C TYR A 53 0.84 -11.08 -0.80
N MET A 54 1.11 -10.29 0.24
CA MET A 54 1.88 -10.73 1.39
C MET A 54 1.04 -11.65 2.28
N ILE A 55 -0.26 -11.39 2.43
CA ILE A 55 -1.19 -12.32 3.12
C ILE A 55 -1.15 -13.69 2.46
N GLN A 56 -1.22 -13.75 1.11
CA GLN A 56 -1.09 -15.03 0.38
C GLN A 56 0.22 -15.77 0.69
N LYS A 57 1.35 -15.03 0.75
CA LYS A 57 2.65 -15.60 1.09
C LYS A 57 2.68 -16.10 2.53
N MET A 58 2.27 -15.26 3.49
CA MET A 58 2.29 -15.58 4.91
C MET A 58 1.37 -16.77 5.24
N LYS A 59 0.22 -16.91 4.56
CA LYS A 59 -0.65 -18.10 4.66
C LYS A 59 0.09 -19.37 4.24
N LYS A 60 0.75 -19.34 3.09
CA LYS A 60 1.55 -20.50 2.58
C LYS A 60 2.68 -20.88 3.53
N GLU A 61 3.30 -19.90 4.15
CA GLU A 61 4.40 -20.09 5.10
C GLU A 61 3.89 -20.39 6.53
N LYS A 62 2.57 -20.43 6.73
CA LYS A 62 1.93 -20.73 8.03
C LYS A 62 2.35 -19.75 9.13
N LEU A 63 2.45 -18.47 8.79
CA LEU A 63 2.81 -17.39 9.71
C LEU A 63 1.60 -16.72 10.34
N LEU A 64 0.37 -17.02 9.89
CA LEU A 64 -0.87 -16.43 10.36
C LEU A 64 -1.72 -17.45 11.11
N LEU A 65 -2.53 -16.96 12.05
CA LEU A 65 -3.60 -17.72 12.68
C LEU A 65 -4.88 -17.56 11.87
N PRO A 66 -5.65 -18.63 11.65
CA PRO A 66 -7.01 -18.49 11.15
C PRO A 66 -7.87 -17.74 12.19
N LEU A 67 -8.74 -16.86 11.70
CA LEU A 67 -9.61 -16.06 12.55
C LEU A 67 -10.81 -16.87 13.03
N ASP A 68 -11.13 -16.70 14.29
CA ASP A 68 -12.38 -17.22 14.87
C ASP A 68 -13.49 -16.17 14.66
N HIS A 69 -14.28 -16.35 13.64
CA HIS A 69 -15.37 -15.43 13.29
C HIS A 69 -16.44 -15.30 14.39
N SER A 70 -16.54 -16.26 15.30
CA SER A 70 -17.48 -16.15 16.44
C SER A 70 -17.08 -15.05 17.43
N LYS A 71 -15.83 -14.57 17.37
CA LYS A 71 -15.29 -13.48 18.20
C LYS A 71 -15.30 -12.12 17.49
N ILE A 72 -15.69 -12.08 16.23
CA ILE A 72 -15.69 -10.85 15.43
C ILE A 72 -17.12 -10.33 15.32
N GLN A 73 -17.29 -9.06 15.64
CA GLN A 73 -18.54 -8.31 15.53
C GLN A 73 -18.33 -7.14 14.58
N GLY A 74 -19.38 -6.75 13.84
CA GLY A 74 -19.27 -5.58 12.97
C GLY A 74 -18.81 -5.87 11.54
N LEU A 75 -18.58 -7.14 11.15
CA LEU A 75 -18.27 -7.48 9.75
C LEU A 75 -19.33 -6.98 8.75
N GLU A 76 -20.59 -6.87 9.21
CA GLU A 76 -21.69 -6.31 8.43
C GLU A 76 -21.54 -4.81 8.12
N ASN A 77 -20.63 -4.10 8.79
CA ASN A 77 -20.32 -2.70 8.51
C ASN A 77 -19.35 -2.55 7.33
N ILE A 78 -18.66 -3.64 6.96
CA ILE A 78 -17.74 -3.63 5.82
C ILE A 78 -18.54 -3.78 4.52
N ASP A 79 -18.21 -2.95 3.52
CA ASP A 79 -18.78 -3.11 2.18
C ASP A 79 -18.47 -4.53 1.65
N PRO A 80 -19.49 -5.29 1.22
CA PRO A 80 -19.31 -6.68 0.76
C PRO A 80 -18.30 -6.85 -0.38
N ARG A 81 -18.02 -5.77 -1.15
CA ARG A 81 -17.00 -5.79 -2.22
C ARG A 81 -15.58 -6.05 -1.71
N PHE A 82 -15.32 -5.83 -0.43
CA PHE A 82 -14.00 -6.03 0.19
C PHE A 82 -13.87 -7.34 0.96
N LEU A 83 -14.97 -8.11 1.04
CA LEU A 83 -14.99 -9.41 1.69
C LEU A 83 -14.83 -10.54 0.67
N ASP A 84 -14.40 -11.72 1.13
CA ASP A 84 -14.29 -12.95 0.34
C ASP A 84 -13.45 -12.79 -0.95
N LEU A 85 -12.39 -12.01 -0.90
CA LEU A 85 -11.51 -11.80 -2.04
C LEU A 85 -10.59 -13.02 -2.30
N ASP A 86 -10.08 -13.14 -3.54
CA ASP A 86 -9.28 -14.31 -3.99
C ASP A 86 -8.03 -14.58 -3.15
N PHE A 87 -7.47 -13.57 -2.52
CA PHE A 87 -6.31 -13.74 -1.67
C PHE A 87 -6.63 -14.36 -0.32
N ASP A 88 -7.88 -14.22 0.16
CA ASP A 88 -8.33 -14.76 1.45
C ASP A 88 -9.83 -15.07 1.45
N ARG A 89 -10.20 -16.21 0.87
CA ARG A 89 -11.58 -16.68 0.82
C ARG A 89 -12.19 -16.82 2.22
N ASP A 90 -13.47 -16.44 2.32
CA ASP A 90 -14.24 -16.42 3.58
C ASP A 90 -13.59 -15.56 4.68
N ASN A 91 -12.66 -14.66 4.33
CA ASN A 91 -11.88 -13.88 5.29
C ASN A 91 -11.30 -14.75 6.42
N THR A 92 -10.79 -15.93 6.04
CA THR A 92 -10.29 -16.93 6.98
C THR A 92 -9.12 -16.42 7.84
N TYR A 93 -8.28 -15.52 7.32
CA TYR A 93 -7.07 -15.05 7.99
C TYR A 93 -6.99 -13.54 8.17
N SER A 94 -7.88 -12.77 7.54
CA SER A 94 -7.72 -11.32 7.47
C SER A 94 -9.05 -10.56 7.46
N ILE A 95 -9.03 -9.37 8.04
CA ILE A 95 -10.14 -8.41 8.03
C ILE A 95 -9.71 -7.18 7.24
N PRO A 96 -10.51 -6.70 6.27
CA PRO A 96 -10.21 -5.49 5.52
C PRO A 96 -9.92 -4.29 6.42
N TYR A 97 -8.90 -3.50 6.08
CA TYR A 97 -8.51 -2.30 6.78
C TYR A 97 -8.56 -1.08 5.86
N PHE A 98 -7.62 -0.98 4.93
CA PHE A 98 -7.62 0.04 3.90
C PHE A 98 -7.43 -0.55 2.51
N TRP A 99 -7.77 0.22 1.51
CA TRP A 99 -7.56 -0.10 0.10
C TRP A 99 -7.24 1.16 -0.68
N GLY A 100 -6.65 1.00 -1.83
CA GLY A 100 -6.39 2.13 -2.71
C GLY A 100 -5.81 1.72 -4.05
N THR A 101 -5.37 2.71 -4.78
CA THR A 101 -4.79 2.56 -6.12
C THR A 101 -3.40 3.20 -6.17
N LEU A 102 -2.58 2.72 -7.09
CA LEU A 102 -1.40 3.43 -7.54
C LEU A 102 -1.80 4.39 -8.66
N GLY A 103 -1.24 5.58 -8.69
CA GLY A 103 -1.54 6.55 -9.74
C GLY A 103 -0.43 7.56 -9.96
N ILE A 104 -0.74 8.56 -10.76
CA ILE A 104 0.18 9.65 -11.08
C ILE A 104 -0.34 10.92 -10.43
N VAL A 105 0.48 11.56 -9.60
CA VAL A 105 0.26 12.93 -9.13
C VAL A 105 1.03 13.87 -10.06
N TYR A 106 0.40 14.93 -10.53
CA TYR A 106 1.07 15.98 -11.28
C TYR A 106 0.73 17.37 -10.74
N ASN A 107 1.65 18.30 -10.88
CA ASN A 107 1.45 19.71 -10.55
C ASN A 107 1.15 20.50 -11.82
N ASP A 108 -0.03 21.14 -11.89
CA ASP A 108 -0.52 21.85 -13.06
C ASP A 108 0.25 23.14 -13.37
N LYS A 109 1.06 23.64 -12.43
CA LYS A 109 2.00 24.74 -12.68
C LYS A 109 3.16 24.33 -13.60
N PHE A 110 3.52 23.04 -13.60
CA PHE A 110 4.70 22.55 -14.34
C PHE A 110 4.33 21.74 -15.56
N VAL A 111 3.22 21.01 -15.50
CA VAL A 111 2.78 20.14 -16.59
C VAL A 111 1.27 20.19 -16.75
N SER A 112 0.80 20.38 -17.99
CA SER A 112 -0.65 20.38 -18.26
C SER A 112 -1.24 18.99 -18.11
N GLY A 113 -2.44 18.89 -17.49
CA GLY A 113 -3.09 17.64 -17.20
C GLY A 113 -3.44 16.78 -18.41
N ASP A 114 -3.65 17.39 -19.59
CA ASP A 114 -3.86 16.68 -20.85
C ASP A 114 -2.61 15.90 -21.33
N LYS A 115 -1.46 16.18 -20.75
CA LYS A 115 -0.19 15.50 -21.03
C LYS A 115 0.14 14.38 -20.08
N ILE A 116 -0.63 14.21 -18.99
CA ILE A 116 -0.40 13.21 -17.95
C ILE A 116 -1.70 12.43 -17.74
N GLN A 117 -1.99 11.51 -18.65
CA GLN A 117 -3.20 10.68 -18.62
C GLN A 117 -2.87 9.19 -18.64
N HIS A 118 -1.71 8.81 -19.15
CA HIS A 118 -1.28 7.44 -19.38
C HIS A 118 0.04 7.14 -18.68
N TRP A 119 0.24 5.89 -18.28
CA TRP A 119 1.54 5.48 -17.71
C TRP A 119 2.71 5.81 -18.63
N ASN A 120 2.50 5.69 -19.94
CA ASN A 120 3.56 5.98 -20.93
C ASN A 120 3.94 7.46 -21.01
N ASP A 121 3.13 8.36 -20.49
CA ASP A 121 3.43 9.79 -20.44
C ASP A 121 4.62 10.11 -19.51
N LEU A 122 4.93 9.22 -18.57
CA LEU A 122 6.12 9.34 -17.71
C LEU A 122 7.44 9.34 -18.51
N TRP A 123 7.45 8.77 -19.73
CA TRP A 123 8.64 8.74 -20.61
C TRP A 123 8.80 9.98 -21.48
N ARG A 124 7.99 11.02 -21.31
CA ARG A 124 8.11 12.27 -22.05
C ARG A 124 9.43 12.96 -21.71
N PRO A 125 10.20 13.45 -22.73
CA PRO A 125 11.49 14.11 -22.52
C PRO A 125 11.41 15.38 -21.65
N GLU A 126 10.25 16.05 -21.63
CA GLU A 126 10.00 17.26 -20.83
C GLU A 126 10.06 16.99 -19.32
N LEU A 127 9.86 15.72 -18.92
CA LEU A 127 9.90 15.29 -17.52
C LEU A 127 11.31 14.91 -17.04
N LYS A 128 12.36 15.23 -17.81
CA LYS A 128 13.74 14.93 -17.44
C LYS A 128 14.06 15.41 -16.02
N ASN A 129 14.52 14.48 -15.16
CA ASN A 129 14.87 14.74 -13.76
C ASN A 129 13.72 15.42 -12.96
N ASN A 130 12.47 15.03 -13.23
CA ASN A 130 11.29 15.69 -12.68
C ASN A 130 10.17 14.73 -12.25
N ILE A 131 10.49 13.44 -12.12
CA ILE A 131 9.57 12.40 -11.63
C ILE A 131 10.09 11.85 -10.33
N MET A 132 9.22 11.77 -9.32
CA MET A 132 9.44 11.00 -8.12
C MET A 132 8.68 9.67 -8.22
N LEU A 133 9.32 8.59 -7.83
CA LEU A 133 8.72 7.26 -7.74
C LEU A 133 8.66 6.84 -6.28
N ILE A 134 7.54 6.21 -5.92
CA ILE A 134 7.46 5.52 -4.63
C ILE A 134 8.49 4.39 -4.57
N ASP A 135 9.12 4.18 -3.41
CA ASP A 135 10.05 3.07 -3.19
C ASP A 135 9.27 1.75 -3.00
N GLY A 136 8.85 1.19 -4.13
CA GLY A 136 8.09 -0.04 -4.22
C GLY A 136 8.47 -0.80 -5.48
N ALA A 137 9.26 -1.86 -5.35
CA ALA A 137 9.71 -2.67 -6.48
C ALA A 137 8.53 -3.27 -7.27
N ARG A 138 7.48 -3.70 -6.57
CA ARG A 138 6.27 -4.27 -7.17
C ARG A 138 5.49 -3.21 -7.96
N GLU A 139 5.34 -2.03 -7.41
CA GLU A 139 4.62 -0.90 -7.98
C GLU A 139 5.30 -0.40 -9.24
N VAL A 140 6.60 -0.15 -9.15
CA VAL A 140 7.42 0.34 -10.27
C VAL A 140 7.52 -0.70 -11.40
N MET A 141 7.66 -2.00 -11.08
CA MET A 141 7.57 -3.07 -12.08
C MET A 141 6.18 -3.17 -12.68
N GLY A 142 5.13 -3.06 -11.86
CA GLY A 142 3.74 -3.15 -12.29
C GLY A 142 3.37 -2.08 -13.31
N LEU A 143 3.71 -0.81 -13.06
CA LEU A 143 3.47 0.27 -14.00
C LEU A 143 4.17 0.02 -15.35
N SER A 144 5.40 -0.52 -15.33
CA SER A 144 6.14 -0.82 -16.55
C SER A 144 5.53 -2.00 -17.33
N LEU A 145 5.09 -3.05 -16.63
CA LEU A 145 4.35 -4.16 -17.24
C LEU A 145 3.08 -3.66 -17.92
N THR A 146 2.32 -2.79 -17.24
CA THR A 146 1.07 -2.22 -17.77
C THR A 146 1.32 -1.38 -19.03
N THR A 147 2.40 -0.58 -19.09
CA THR A 147 2.76 0.17 -20.31
C THR A 147 3.07 -0.73 -21.50
N LEU A 148 3.42 -1.97 -21.27
CA LEU A 148 3.69 -2.98 -22.29
C LEU A 148 2.47 -3.87 -22.59
N GLY A 149 1.31 -3.59 -21.98
CA GLY A 149 0.09 -4.38 -22.12
C GLY A 149 0.14 -5.73 -21.40
N TYR A 150 1.03 -5.88 -20.41
CA TYR A 150 1.15 -7.09 -19.61
C TYR A 150 0.44 -6.96 -18.26
N SER A 151 0.04 -8.09 -17.70
CA SER A 151 -0.50 -8.12 -16.34
C SER A 151 0.56 -7.70 -15.31
N ILE A 152 0.18 -6.86 -14.34
CA ILE A 152 1.03 -6.52 -13.19
C ILE A 152 1.43 -7.77 -12.36
N ASN A 153 0.66 -8.85 -12.48
CA ASN A 153 0.91 -10.13 -11.81
C ASN A 153 1.70 -11.13 -12.68
N SER A 154 2.26 -10.69 -13.81
CA SER A 154 3.01 -11.58 -14.70
C SER A 154 4.22 -12.20 -13.99
N LYS A 155 4.37 -13.51 -14.18
CA LYS A 155 5.56 -14.31 -13.77
C LYS A 155 6.39 -14.74 -14.97
N ASN A 156 6.07 -14.28 -16.17
CA ASN A 156 6.78 -14.60 -17.39
C ASN A 156 8.10 -13.82 -17.43
N MET A 157 9.21 -14.54 -17.40
CA MET A 157 10.56 -13.95 -17.37
C MET A 157 10.85 -13.06 -18.59
N THR A 158 10.31 -13.38 -19.78
CA THR A 158 10.47 -12.54 -20.96
C THR A 158 9.77 -11.19 -20.77
N GLN A 159 8.54 -11.19 -20.26
CA GLN A 159 7.78 -9.97 -19.97
C GLN A 159 8.44 -9.13 -18.87
N LEU A 160 8.93 -9.79 -17.81
CA LEU A 160 9.66 -9.13 -16.73
C LEU A 160 10.95 -8.46 -17.25
N ASN A 161 11.73 -9.15 -18.07
CA ASN A 161 12.94 -8.60 -18.69
C ASN A 161 12.63 -7.40 -19.62
N GLN A 162 11.52 -7.45 -20.35
CA GLN A 162 11.06 -6.32 -21.17
C GLN A 162 10.67 -5.13 -20.29
N ALA A 163 9.97 -5.38 -19.18
CA ALA A 163 9.60 -4.34 -18.23
C ALA A 163 10.83 -3.69 -17.57
N ILE A 164 11.83 -4.47 -17.16
CA ILE A 164 13.12 -3.96 -16.66
C ILE A 164 13.80 -3.05 -17.70
N LYS A 165 13.84 -3.48 -18.95
CA LYS A 165 14.42 -2.67 -20.03
C LYS A 165 13.63 -1.35 -20.24
N LYS A 166 12.31 -1.43 -20.20
CA LYS A 166 11.44 -0.23 -20.29
C LYS A 166 11.71 0.72 -19.12
N LEU A 167 11.76 0.22 -17.87
CA LEU A 167 12.10 1.02 -16.69
C LEU A 167 13.47 1.67 -16.78
N SER A 168 14.48 0.95 -17.26
CA SER A 168 15.81 1.52 -17.44
C SER A 168 15.79 2.73 -18.37
N SER A 169 14.87 2.78 -19.34
CA SER A 169 14.70 3.95 -20.21
C SER A 169 13.97 5.13 -19.53
N LEU A 170 13.34 4.93 -18.37
CA LEU A 170 12.73 5.99 -17.55
C LEU A 170 13.77 6.74 -16.70
N THR A 171 14.90 6.11 -16.40
CA THR A 171 15.93 6.65 -15.48
C THR A 171 16.26 8.13 -15.72
N PRO A 172 16.40 8.66 -16.97
CA PRO A 172 16.69 10.08 -17.18
C PRO A 172 15.61 11.03 -16.63
N ASN A 173 14.37 10.57 -16.49
CA ASN A 173 13.25 11.35 -15.99
C ASN A 173 13.10 11.26 -14.47
N VAL A 174 13.65 10.22 -13.84
CA VAL A 174 13.54 10.00 -12.41
C VAL A 174 14.46 10.95 -11.65
N LYS A 175 13.88 11.76 -10.75
CA LYS A 175 14.59 12.64 -9.83
C LYS A 175 14.99 11.91 -8.57
N ALA A 176 14.05 11.15 -7.98
CA ALA A 176 14.28 10.39 -6.77
C ALA A 176 13.31 9.18 -6.68
N ILE A 177 13.72 8.19 -5.91
CA ILE A 177 12.86 7.10 -5.43
C ILE A 177 12.81 7.27 -3.91
N VAL A 178 11.62 7.46 -3.37
CA VAL A 178 11.40 7.85 -1.97
C VAL A 178 10.18 7.14 -1.38
N ALA A 179 10.11 7.02 -0.07
CA ALA A 179 8.96 6.49 0.64
C ALA A 179 7.96 7.63 0.98
N ASP A 180 7.54 7.76 2.23
CA ASP A 180 6.54 8.74 2.67
C ASP A 180 6.95 10.21 2.45
N GLU A 181 8.27 10.47 2.32
CA GLU A 181 8.79 11.81 2.02
C GLU A 181 8.27 12.38 0.70
N ILE A 182 7.76 11.54 -0.19
CA ILE A 182 7.17 11.94 -1.47
C ILE A 182 6.06 12.99 -1.26
N LYS A 183 5.31 12.89 -0.16
CA LYS A 183 4.24 13.84 0.20
C LYS A 183 4.81 15.25 0.35
N MET A 184 5.83 15.39 1.18
CA MET A 184 6.47 16.68 1.45
C MET A 184 7.12 17.28 0.20
N TYR A 185 7.81 16.48 -0.59
CA TYR A 185 8.46 16.97 -1.82
C TYR A 185 7.46 17.47 -2.86
N MET A 186 6.33 16.79 -3.01
CA MET A 186 5.30 17.21 -3.96
C MET A 186 4.53 18.44 -3.46
N ALA A 187 4.17 18.48 -2.17
CA ALA A 187 3.50 19.63 -1.57
C ALA A 187 4.37 20.91 -1.69
N ASN A 188 5.71 20.77 -1.56
CA ASN A 188 6.68 21.85 -1.73
C ASN A 188 7.06 22.14 -3.18
N GLU A 189 6.39 21.54 -4.16
CA GLU A 189 6.62 21.78 -5.58
C GLU A 189 8.04 21.42 -6.08
N GLU A 190 8.69 20.44 -5.45
CA GLU A 190 10.05 20.04 -5.80
C GLU A 190 10.13 19.13 -7.02
N SER A 191 9.00 18.61 -7.50
CA SER A 191 8.89 17.79 -8.71
C SER A 191 7.60 18.08 -9.45
N ALA A 192 7.60 17.90 -10.75
CA ALA A 192 6.41 18.11 -11.58
C ALA A 192 5.45 16.92 -11.50
N VAL A 193 5.97 15.71 -11.30
CA VAL A 193 5.21 14.46 -11.35
C VAL A 193 5.69 13.50 -10.27
N ALA A 194 4.76 12.74 -9.69
CA ALA A 194 5.06 11.63 -8.80
C ALA A 194 4.21 10.40 -9.15
N VAL A 195 4.74 9.22 -8.91
CA VAL A 195 3.97 7.97 -8.88
C VAL A 195 3.86 7.53 -7.43
N THR A 196 2.64 7.49 -6.93
CA THR A 196 2.36 7.15 -5.53
C THR A 196 0.94 6.60 -5.34
N PHE A 197 0.59 6.27 -4.11
CA PHE A 197 -0.71 5.72 -3.75
C PHE A 197 -1.78 6.81 -3.56
N SER A 198 -3.04 6.41 -3.69
CA SER A 198 -4.18 7.33 -3.60
C SER A 198 -4.31 8.03 -2.23
N GLY A 199 -3.87 7.41 -1.14
CA GLY A 199 -3.87 8.01 0.19
C GLY A 199 -2.92 9.20 0.28
N GLU A 200 -1.63 8.99 -0.07
CA GLU A 200 -0.64 10.08 -0.11
C GLU A 200 -1.04 11.18 -1.10
N ALA A 201 -1.65 10.79 -2.24
CA ALA A 201 -2.14 11.77 -3.21
C ALA A 201 -3.25 12.66 -2.60
N ALA A 202 -4.16 12.08 -1.83
CA ALA A 202 -5.21 12.84 -1.15
C ALA A 202 -4.62 13.84 -0.13
N ASP A 203 -3.65 13.40 0.67
CA ASP A 203 -2.95 14.26 1.61
C ASP A 203 -2.27 15.44 0.90
N MET A 204 -1.47 15.16 -0.14
CA MET A 204 -0.79 16.18 -0.93
C MET A 204 -1.75 17.19 -1.55
N MET A 205 -2.87 16.71 -2.12
CA MET A 205 -3.88 17.58 -2.73
C MET A 205 -4.62 18.43 -1.69
N SER A 206 -4.70 18.00 -0.44
CA SER A 206 -5.25 18.81 0.64
C SER A 206 -4.35 20.00 1.03
N GLU A 207 -3.04 19.86 0.82
CA GLU A 207 -2.04 20.88 1.14
C GLU A 207 -1.72 21.80 -0.04
N ASN A 208 -1.88 21.32 -1.28
CA ASN A 208 -1.54 22.07 -2.50
C ASN A 208 -2.59 21.86 -3.60
N GLU A 209 -3.37 22.89 -3.89
CA GLU A 209 -4.46 22.88 -4.88
C GLU A 209 -4.00 22.66 -6.33
N HIS A 210 -2.70 22.80 -6.61
CA HIS A 210 -2.11 22.56 -7.93
C HIS A 210 -1.77 21.11 -8.20
N LEU A 211 -1.95 20.22 -7.20
CA LEU A 211 -1.71 18.79 -7.34
C LEU A 211 -3.00 18.08 -7.76
N HIS A 212 -2.87 17.19 -8.71
CA HIS A 212 -3.96 16.39 -9.25
C HIS A 212 -3.57 14.93 -9.33
N TYR A 213 -4.50 14.03 -9.09
CA TYR A 213 -4.28 12.58 -9.14
C TYR A 213 -4.98 11.96 -10.34
N VAL A 214 -4.28 11.10 -11.07
CA VAL A 214 -4.78 10.38 -12.23
C VAL A 214 -4.53 8.88 -12.06
N ILE A 215 -5.57 8.09 -12.29
CA ILE A 215 -5.46 6.64 -12.48
C ILE A 215 -5.48 6.40 -13.99
N PRO A 216 -4.37 5.97 -14.61
CA PRO A 216 -4.31 5.74 -16.04
C PRO A 216 -5.33 4.70 -16.53
N PRO A 217 -5.96 4.91 -17.70
CA PRO A 217 -7.01 4.05 -18.22
C PRO A 217 -6.53 2.65 -18.60
N GLU A 218 -5.24 2.44 -18.75
CA GLU A 218 -4.65 1.11 -18.97
C GLU A 218 -4.81 0.18 -17.76
N GLY A 219 -5.21 0.74 -16.63
CA GLY A 219 -5.32 0.06 -15.36
C GLY A 219 -4.16 0.38 -14.42
N SER A 220 -4.32 0.00 -13.17
CA SER A 220 -3.34 0.23 -12.13
C SER A 220 -3.33 -0.89 -11.10
N ASN A 221 -2.39 -0.81 -10.15
CA ASN A 221 -2.40 -1.64 -8.96
C ASN A 221 -3.58 -1.20 -8.07
N LEU A 222 -4.51 -2.11 -7.83
CA LEU A 222 -5.53 -2.03 -6.80
C LEU A 222 -5.05 -2.89 -5.63
N TRP A 223 -4.75 -2.26 -4.50
CA TRP A 223 -4.21 -2.93 -3.33
C TRP A 223 -5.20 -2.94 -2.16
N PHE A 224 -5.05 -3.94 -1.29
CA PHE A 224 -5.85 -4.13 -0.09
C PHE A 224 -4.94 -4.47 1.08
N ASP A 225 -4.98 -3.65 2.13
CA ASP A 225 -4.31 -3.92 3.38
C ASP A 225 -5.32 -4.43 4.39
N ASN A 226 -4.98 -5.51 5.05
CA ASN A 226 -5.89 -6.19 5.96
C ASN A 226 -5.23 -6.45 7.32
N ILE A 227 -6.04 -6.42 8.37
CA ILE A 227 -5.63 -6.82 9.71
C ILE A 227 -5.49 -8.34 9.76
N VAL A 228 -4.34 -8.82 10.23
CA VAL A 228 -4.08 -10.24 10.46
C VAL A 228 -3.53 -10.47 11.86
N ILE A 229 -3.70 -11.69 12.38
CA ILE A 229 -3.11 -12.14 13.66
C ILE A 229 -1.92 -13.05 13.34
N PRO A 230 -0.66 -12.61 13.58
CA PRO A 230 0.51 -13.46 13.40
C PRO A 230 0.47 -14.69 14.34
N LYS A 231 1.02 -15.81 13.86
CA LYS A 231 1.10 -17.06 14.65
C LYS A 231 1.86 -16.89 15.96
N THR A 232 2.72 -15.90 16.08
CA THR A 232 3.52 -15.60 17.27
C THR A 232 2.77 -14.79 18.30
N SER A 233 1.54 -14.37 18.02
CA SER A 233 0.70 -13.59 18.95
C SER A 233 0.61 -14.25 20.33
N LYS A 234 0.75 -13.44 21.38
CA LYS A 234 0.61 -13.85 22.77
C LYS A 234 -0.63 -13.28 23.44
N ASN A 235 -1.30 -12.32 22.81
CA ASN A 235 -2.52 -11.71 23.28
C ASN A 235 -3.60 -11.70 22.17
N GLN A 236 -4.09 -12.90 21.83
CA GLN A 236 -5.13 -13.03 20.80
C GLN A 236 -6.45 -12.37 21.21
N GLU A 237 -6.77 -12.35 22.51
CA GLU A 237 -7.96 -11.67 23.02
C GLU A 237 -7.90 -10.18 22.73
N GLY A 238 -6.80 -9.51 23.08
CA GLY A 238 -6.59 -8.11 22.76
C GLY A 238 -6.55 -7.84 21.25
N ALA A 239 -6.09 -8.79 20.43
CA ALA A 239 -6.15 -8.68 18.98
C ALA A 239 -7.59 -8.67 18.45
N TYR A 240 -8.47 -9.55 18.96
CA TYR A 240 -9.90 -9.53 18.61
C TYR A 240 -10.61 -8.29 19.12
N ASP A 241 -10.29 -7.82 20.33
CA ASP A 241 -10.83 -6.57 20.85
C ASP A 241 -10.47 -5.38 19.98
N PHE A 242 -9.22 -5.34 19.49
CA PHE A 242 -8.79 -4.29 18.55
C PHE A 242 -9.51 -4.39 17.19
N ILE A 243 -9.66 -5.60 16.66
CA ILE A 243 -10.42 -5.82 15.41
C ILE A 243 -11.86 -5.30 15.58
N ASN A 244 -12.52 -5.66 16.67
CA ASN A 244 -13.89 -5.25 16.95
C ASN A 244 -14.01 -3.74 17.20
N PHE A 245 -13.00 -3.13 17.79
CA PHE A 245 -12.94 -1.68 17.97
C PHE A 245 -12.82 -0.92 16.62
N MET A 246 -12.14 -1.51 15.64
CA MET A 246 -11.92 -0.91 14.31
C MET A 246 -13.09 -1.13 13.35
N LEU A 247 -13.99 -2.09 13.61
CA LEU A 247 -15.19 -2.40 12.83
C LEU A 247 -16.41 -1.61 13.29
#